data_c0779ac1a5ffce72b195f38f4c3426bd
#
_entry.id   c0779ac1a5ffce72b195f38f4c3426bd
#
_cell.length_a   1.000
_cell.length_b   1.000
_cell.length_c   1.000
_cell.angle_alpha   90.00
_cell.angle_beta   90.00
_cell.angle_gamma   90.00
#
_symmetry.space_group_name_H-M   'P 1'
#
loop_
_entity.id
_entity.type
_entity.pdbx_description
1 polymer ?
#
loop_
_entity_poly.entity_id
_entity_poly.type
_entity_poly.pdbx_seq_one_letter_code
_entity_poly.pdbx_strand_id
1 'polypeptide(L)'
;MKKHNFYAGPSILPEFTIQKTAEAVVNFAGTTLSVMEVSHRSKEFVAVMDQAIALVKELLEVPEGYEVLFLQGGASTQFYMAPYNLMKTKAGYMNTGVWATAAIKEGKFFGEVVEVASSKDKNFNYIPKGFEIPSDLDYLHITTNNTIFGTEMLYDLDSPVPLVADMSSDIFSRPLDISKYAVIYAGAQKNLAPAGVTMVIVRKDALGKNGRSIPTMINYQTHIEKESMFNTPPCLPVFAALQTLIWLKENGGIKAMEAKNIAKAKLLYDEIDRNSMFQSTVPDPADRSRMNVTFVMTPGNEHLEKDFQTMAKENNLVGIEGHRSVGGFRASIYNAMPIESVAVLVQTMKDFEAKQ
;
A
#
# COMPACT_ATOMS: atom_id res chain seq x y z
N MET A 1 22.39 17.96 5.51
CA MET A 1 21.96 17.32 4.25
C MET A 1 20.62 16.60 4.48
N LYS A 2 19.69 16.62 3.52
CA LYS A 2 18.43 15.90 3.59
C LYS A 2 18.72 14.38 3.56
N LYS A 3 18.06 13.62 4.42
CA LYS A 3 18.17 12.14 4.41
C LYS A 3 17.34 11.54 3.28
N HIS A 4 17.82 10.46 2.67
CA HIS A 4 17.09 9.65 1.70
C HIS A 4 16.32 8.57 2.45
N ASN A 5 14.99 8.73 2.53
CA ASN A 5 14.11 7.92 3.39
C ASN A 5 13.54 6.71 2.65
N PHE A 6 14.06 5.51 2.93
CA PHE A 6 13.61 4.23 2.36
C PHE A 6 12.75 3.39 3.32
N TYR A 7 12.25 3.96 4.41
CA TYR A 7 11.37 3.24 5.34
C TYR A 7 10.12 2.72 4.65
N ALA A 8 9.69 1.51 5.03
CA ALA A 8 8.55 0.83 4.43
C ALA A 8 7.18 1.30 4.95
N GLY A 9 7.17 1.97 6.10
CA GLY A 9 5.95 2.54 6.68
C GLY A 9 6.05 2.72 8.20
N PRO A 10 5.71 3.93 8.74
CA PRO A 10 5.42 5.14 7.99
C PRO A 10 6.53 5.53 7.02
N SER A 11 6.15 5.93 5.81
CA SER A 11 7.08 6.14 4.71
C SER A 11 7.28 7.62 4.36
N ILE A 12 8.08 7.86 3.32
CA ILE A 12 8.25 9.18 2.74
C ILE A 12 6.91 9.73 2.23
N LEU A 13 6.66 11.01 2.47
CA LEU A 13 5.56 11.77 1.90
C LEU A 13 6.09 12.86 0.94
N PRO A 14 5.27 13.31 -0.02
CA PRO A 14 5.61 14.47 -0.83
C PRO A 14 5.91 15.69 0.05
N GLU A 15 6.92 16.45 -0.30
CA GLU A 15 7.27 17.68 0.44
C GLU A 15 6.09 18.67 0.47
N PHE A 16 5.38 18.78 -0.65
CA PHE A 16 4.12 19.52 -0.76
C PHE A 16 3.12 19.13 0.34
N THR A 17 2.88 17.82 0.52
CA THR A 17 1.97 17.30 1.56
C THR A 17 2.41 17.70 2.95
N ILE A 18 3.72 17.58 3.25
CA ILE A 18 4.27 17.95 4.56
C ILE A 18 4.08 19.44 4.82
N GLN A 19 4.42 20.31 3.85
CA GLN A 19 4.29 21.77 3.97
C GLN A 19 2.84 22.18 4.17
N LYS A 20 1.91 21.69 3.32
CA LYS A 20 0.48 22.00 3.42
C LYS A 20 -0.13 21.52 4.73
N THR A 21 0.31 20.35 5.22
CA THR A 21 -0.14 19.84 6.51
C THR A 21 0.38 20.71 7.66
N ALA A 22 1.64 21.14 7.61
CA ALA A 22 2.20 22.03 8.62
C ALA A 22 1.49 23.40 8.66
N GLU A 23 1.18 23.98 7.49
CA GLU A 23 0.36 25.19 7.38
C GLU A 23 -1.02 25.02 8.06
N ALA A 24 -1.69 23.89 7.80
CA ALA A 24 -3.01 23.60 8.35
C ALA A 24 -2.98 23.29 9.87
N VAL A 25 -1.87 22.79 10.39
CA VAL A 25 -1.67 22.64 11.85
C VAL A 25 -1.63 23.98 12.54
N VAL A 26 -1.10 25.03 11.89
CA VAL A 26 -1.02 26.38 12.44
C VAL A 26 -2.31 27.17 12.21
N ASN A 27 -2.86 27.12 10.98
CA ASN A 27 -4.05 27.88 10.60
C ASN A 27 -4.80 27.17 9.46
N PHE A 28 -5.79 26.37 9.83
CA PHE A 28 -6.57 25.62 8.86
C PHE A 28 -7.62 26.50 8.18
N ALA A 29 -7.55 26.58 6.85
CA ALA A 29 -8.54 27.27 6.00
C ALA A 29 -8.84 28.74 6.44
N GLY A 30 -7.88 29.43 7.06
CA GLY A 30 -8.07 30.81 7.54
C GLY A 30 -8.96 30.95 8.78
N THR A 31 -9.29 29.86 9.44
CA THR A 31 -10.16 29.82 10.64
C THR A 31 -9.46 30.32 11.90
N THR A 32 -8.14 30.52 11.86
CA THR A 32 -7.26 30.76 13.02
C THR A 32 -7.14 29.58 13.99
N LEU A 33 -7.77 28.46 13.67
CA LEU A 33 -7.69 27.18 14.40
C LEU A 33 -6.82 26.18 13.64
N SER A 34 -6.28 25.23 14.37
CA SER A 34 -5.58 24.06 13.80
C SER A 34 -6.59 23.07 13.19
N VAL A 35 -6.21 22.39 12.13
CA VAL A 35 -6.96 21.23 11.61
C VAL A 35 -7.18 20.13 12.68
N MET A 36 -6.39 20.13 13.76
CA MET A 36 -6.52 19.22 14.90
C MET A 36 -7.61 19.66 15.90
N GLU A 37 -8.03 20.93 15.87
CA GLU A 37 -9.00 21.51 16.79
C GLU A 37 -10.38 21.74 16.14
N VAL A 38 -10.40 21.86 14.81
CA VAL A 38 -11.63 22.12 14.05
C VAL A 38 -12.56 20.91 14.14
N SER A 39 -13.85 21.18 14.35
CA SER A 39 -14.85 20.12 14.31
C SER A 39 -14.87 19.45 12.93
N HIS A 40 -14.88 18.12 12.93
CA HIS A 40 -15.04 17.36 11.68
C HIS A 40 -16.41 17.60 11.00
N ARG A 41 -17.33 18.26 11.66
CA ARG A 41 -18.66 18.63 11.13
C ARG A 41 -18.72 20.09 10.66
N SER A 42 -17.62 20.84 10.77
CA SER A 42 -17.53 22.17 10.17
C SER A 42 -17.52 22.06 8.65
N LYS A 43 -18.02 23.12 7.98
CA LYS A 43 -18.04 23.17 6.51
C LYS A 43 -16.64 23.07 5.90
N GLU A 44 -15.64 23.57 6.60
CA GLU A 44 -14.24 23.54 6.16
C GLU A 44 -13.69 22.11 6.13
N PHE A 45 -14.01 21.29 7.16
CA PHE A 45 -13.53 19.91 7.19
C PHE A 45 -14.41 18.98 6.33
N VAL A 46 -15.71 19.19 6.27
CA VAL A 46 -16.59 18.46 5.31
C VAL A 46 -16.06 18.63 3.90
N ALA A 47 -15.66 19.86 3.50
CA ALA A 47 -15.07 20.10 2.19
C ALA A 47 -13.75 19.34 1.97
N VAL A 48 -12.94 19.09 3.02
CA VAL A 48 -11.74 18.23 2.93
C VAL A 48 -12.12 16.79 2.62
N MET A 49 -13.11 16.24 3.32
CA MET A 49 -13.57 14.86 3.12
C MET A 49 -14.15 14.68 1.70
N ASP A 50 -15.05 15.58 1.30
CA ASP A 50 -15.69 15.55 -0.02
C ASP A 50 -14.66 15.61 -1.15
N GLN A 51 -13.69 16.51 -1.03
CA GLN A 51 -12.63 16.66 -2.02
C GLN A 51 -11.70 15.45 -2.06
N ALA A 52 -11.36 14.86 -0.91
CA ALA A 52 -10.55 13.65 -0.85
C ALA A 52 -11.25 12.47 -1.53
N ILE A 53 -12.54 12.27 -1.23
CA ILE A 53 -13.38 11.24 -1.87
C ILE A 53 -13.46 11.47 -3.40
N ALA A 54 -13.73 12.71 -3.81
CA ALA A 54 -13.83 13.05 -5.24
C ALA A 54 -12.51 12.79 -5.99
N LEU A 55 -11.36 13.16 -5.40
CA LEU A 55 -10.05 12.91 -6.01
C LEU A 55 -9.68 11.43 -6.10
N VAL A 56 -10.03 10.62 -5.11
CA VAL A 56 -9.86 9.17 -5.22
C VAL A 56 -10.70 8.62 -6.38
N LYS A 57 -11.98 9.02 -6.45
CA LYS A 57 -12.88 8.60 -7.54
C LYS A 57 -12.35 9.02 -8.91
N GLU A 58 -11.85 10.24 -9.04
CA GLU A 58 -11.28 10.76 -10.28
C GLU A 58 -9.98 10.02 -10.66
N LEU A 59 -9.01 9.94 -9.75
CA LEU A 59 -7.67 9.40 -10.04
C LEU A 59 -7.69 7.90 -10.36
N LEU A 60 -8.56 7.13 -9.70
CA LEU A 60 -8.71 5.69 -9.91
C LEU A 60 -9.83 5.34 -10.89
N GLU A 61 -10.48 6.33 -11.50
CA GLU A 61 -11.61 6.12 -12.42
C GLU A 61 -12.69 5.21 -11.82
N VAL A 62 -13.02 5.45 -10.51
CA VAL A 62 -13.95 4.60 -9.75
C VAL A 62 -15.35 4.67 -10.36
N PRO A 63 -15.92 3.54 -10.81
CA PRO A 63 -17.22 3.53 -11.50
C PRO A 63 -18.40 3.82 -10.54
N GLU A 64 -19.56 4.11 -11.13
CA GLU A 64 -20.82 4.17 -10.36
C GLU A 64 -21.07 2.86 -9.60
N GLY A 65 -21.77 2.96 -8.47
CA GLY A 65 -22.04 1.81 -7.61
C GLY A 65 -20.97 1.52 -6.56
N TYR A 66 -19.88 2.29 -6.56
CA TYR A 66 -18.82 2.22 -5.55
C TYR A 66 -18.82 3.43 -4.64
N GLU A 67 -18.39 3.22 -3.39
CA GLU A 67 -18.11 4.31 -2.45
C GLU A 67 -16.67 4.26 -1.96
N VAL A 68 -16.13 5.46 -1.69
CA VAL A 68 -14.80 5.66 -1.12
C VAL A 68 -14.95 6.07 0.33
N LEU A 69 -14.27 5.38 1.23
CA LEU A 69 -14.34 5.60 2.66
C LEU A 69 -12.94 5.89 3.22
N PHE A 70 -12.88 6.75 4.22
CA PHE A 70 -11.70 7.02 5.03
C PHE A 70 -11.96 6.57 6.47
N LEU A 71 -11.46 5.40 6.82
CA LEU A 71 -11.73 4.70 8.08
C LEU A 71 -10.51 4.71 9.01
N GLN A 72 -10.68 4.19 10.22
CA GLN A 72 -9.63 4.01 11.21
C GLN A 72 -9.22 2.53 11.31
N GLY A 73 -8.14 2.24 12.04
CA GLY A 73 -7.74 0.88 12.40
C GLY A 73 -6.71 0.22 11.47
N GLY A 74 -6.29 0.89 10.40
CA GLY A 74 -5.31 0.36 9.44
C GLY A 74 -5.84 -0.82 8.62
N ALA A 75 -4.99 -1.38 7.77
CA ALA A 75 -5.31 -2.59 7.00
C ALA A 75 -5.64 -3.79 7.90
N SER A 76 -5.06 -3.85 9.10
CA SER A 76 -5.33 -4.94 10.04
C SER A 76 -6.80 -5.02 10.46
N THR A 77 -7.50 -3.88 10.60
CA THR A 77 -8.95 -3.87 10.81
C THR A 77 -9.69 -4.43 9.61
N GLN A 78 -9.21 -4.17 8.40
CA GLN A 78 -9.85 -4.67 7.17
C GLN A 78 -9.74 -6.19 7.01
N PHE A 79 -8.73 -6.83 7.60
CA PHE A 79 -8.58 -8.30 7.57
C PHE A 79 -9.79 -9.03 8.18
N TYR A 80 -10.45 -8.44 9.17
CA TYR A 80 -11.70 -9.01 9.72
C TYR A 80 -12.94 -8.26 9.28
N MET A 81 -12.84 -6.96 8.95
CA MET A 81 -13.99 -6.17 8.52
C MET A 81 -14.51 -6.63 7.15
N ALA A 82 -13.63 -6.93 6.19
CA ALA A 82 -14.02 -7.43 4.89
C ALA A 82 -14.77 -8.77 4.99
N PRO A 83 -14.26 -9.83 5.62
CA PRO A 83 -15.01 -11.08 5.77
C PRO A 83 -16.29 -10.90 6.60
N TYR A 84 -16.31 -10.03 7.61
CA TYR A 84 -17.53 -9.76 8.38
C TYR A 84 -18.66 -9.22 7.50
N ASN A 85 -18.34 -8.36 6.53
CA ASN A 85 -19.31 -7.72 5.63
C ASN A 85 -19.66 -8.59 4.41
N LEU A 86 -18.74 -9.43 3.92
CA LEU A 86 -18.87 -10.07 2.61
C LEU A 86 -19.03 -11.59 2.70
N MET A 87 -18.33 -12.27 3.61
CA MET A 87 -18.30 -13.74 3.64
C MET A 87 -19.62 -14.29 4.16
N LYS A 88 -20.29 -15.09 3.33
CA LYS A 88 -21.51 -15.82 3.67
C LYS A 88 -21.18 -17.23 4.13
N THR A 89 -20.38 -17.94 3.35
CA THR A 89 -20.03 -19.36 3.57
C THR A 89 -18.53 -19.59 3.54
N LYS A 90 -17.87 -19.24 2.42
CA LYS A 90 -16.43 -19.47 2.24
C LYS A 90 -15.79 -18.43 1.34
N ALA A 91 -14.53 -18.12 1.60
CA ALA A 91 -13.73 -17.21 0.79
C ALA A 91 -12.38 -17.82 0.41
N GLY A 92 -11.92 -17.44 -0.79
CA GLY A 92 -10.60 -17.80 -1.28
C GLY A 92 -9.54 -16.79 -0.82
N TYR A 93 -8.33 -17.27 -0.66
CA TYR A 93 -7.17 -16.41 -0.34
C TYR A 93 -5.96 -16.85 -1.13
N MET A 94 -5.22 -15.89 -1.71
CA MET A 94 -3.86 -16.11 -2.20
C MET A 94 -2.88 -15.82 -1.07
N ASN A 95 -2.14 -16.84 -0.63
CA ASN A 95 -1.15 -16.69 0.43
C ASN A 95 0.23 -16.33 -0.15
N THR A 96 0.48 -15.05 -0.35
CA THR A 96 1.71 -14.52 -0.94
C THR A 96 2.62 -13.81 0.06
N GLY A 97 2.33 -13.88 1.37
CA GLY A 97 3.18 -13.23 2.37
C GLY A 97 2.57 -13.13 3.76
N VAL A 98 3.26 -12.40 4.64
CA VAL A 98 2.86 -12.21 6.05
C VAL A 98 1.46 -11.57 6.14
N TRP A 99 1.16 -10.57 5.32
CA TRP A 99 -0.11 -9.84 5.38
C TRP A 99 -1.27 -10.69 4.86
N ALA A 100 -1.06 -11.44 3.77
CA ALA A 100 -2.01 -12.42 3.29
C ALA A 100 -2.28 -13.51 4.34
N THR A 101 -1.22 -14.03 4.99
CA THR A 101 -1.36 -15.00 6.10
C THR A 101 -2.15 -14.41 7.28
N ALA A 102 -1.95 -13.13 7.60
CA ALA A 102 -2.72 -12.45 8.65
C ALA A 102 -4.20 -12.33 8.27
N ALA A 103 -4.51 -11.95 7.02
CA ALA A 103 -5.88 -11.88 6.52
C ALA A 103 -6.58 -13.27 6.54
N ILE A 104 -5.86 -14.33 6.15
CA ILE A 104 -6.32 -15.73 6.26
C ILE A 104 -6.70 -16.07 7.70
N LYS A 105 -5.87 -15.70 8.67
CA LYS A 105 -6.11 -15.98 10.08
C LYS A 105 -7.42 -15.34 10.56
N GLU A 106 -7.64 -14.08 10.21
CA GLU A 106 -8.85 -13.34 10.60
C GLU A 106 -10.09 -13.86 9.83
N GLY A 107 -9.96 -14.22 8.55
CA GLY A 107 -11.05 -14.79 7.76
C GLY A 107 -11.66 -16.06 8.36
N LYS A 108 -10.85 -16.89 9.02
CA LYS A 108 -11.29 -18.15 9.66
C LYS A 108 -12.31 -17.98 10.78
N PHE A 109 -12.48 -16.77 11.33
CA PHE A 109 -13.52 -16.49 12.32
C PHE A 109 -14.91 -16.36 11.70
N PHE A 110 -15.01 -16.23 10.37
CA PHE A 110 -16.25 -15.86 9.70
C PHE A 110 -16.82 -16.95 8.79
N GLY A 111 -16.03 -17.92 8.41
CA GLY A 111 -16.44 -19.01 7.55
C GLY A 111 -15.28 -19.90 7.13
N GLU A 112 -15.51 -20.72 6.12
CA GLU A 112 -14.47 -21.56 5.53
C GLU A 112 -13.47 -20.69 4.75
N VAL A 113 -12.18 -20.96 4.93
CA VAL A 113 -11.09 -20.31 4.19
C VAL A 113 -10.43 -21.31 3.28
N VAL A 114 -10.45 -21.05 1.98
CA VAL A 114 -9.78 -21.85 0.94
C VAL A 114 -8.51 -21.13 0.51
N GLU A 115 -7.34 -21.68 0.80
CA GLU A 115 -6.08 -21.18 0.24
C GLU A 115 -5.96 -21.67 -1.21
N VAL A 116 -6.34 -20.81 -2.17
CA VAL A 116 -6.40 -21.18 -3.61
C VAL A 116 -5.03 -21.23 -4.27
N ALA A 117 -4.09 -20.47 -3.75
CA ALA A 117 -2.69 -20.45 -4.20
C ALA A 117 -1.79 -19.96 -3.08
N SER A 118 -0.53 -20.41 -3.09
CA SER A 118 0.48 -20.02 -2.11
C SER A 118 1.86 -20.03 -2.72
N SER A 119 2.71 -19.07 -2.30
CA SER A 119 4.15 -19.06 -2.60
C SER A 119 5.02 -19.32 -1.38
N LYS A 120 4.43 -19.89 -0.32
CA LYS A 120 5.12 -20.18 0.95
C LYS A 120 6.25 -21.20 0.78
N ASP A 121 6.13 -22.10 -0.18
CA ASP A 121 7.12 -23.14 -0.50
C ASP A 121 8.51 -22.58 -0.85
N LYS A 122 8.54 -21.33 -1.41
CA LYS A 122 9.78 -20.60 -1.73
C LYS A 122 9.89 -19.29 -0.95
N ASN A 123 9.47 -19.29 0.30
CA ASN A 123 9.52 -18.12 1.18
C ASN A 123 8.90 -16.86 0.54
N PHE A 124 7.79 -17.02 -0.20
CA PHE A 124 7.03 -15.94 -0.82
C PHE A 124 7.80 -15.09 -1.84
N ASN A 125 8.80 -15.65 -2.53
CA ASN A 125 9.64 -14.93 -3.48
C ASN A 125 9.14 -14.97 -4.93
N TYR A 126 7.87 -15.34 -5.15
CA TYR A 126 7.21 -15.32 -6.46
C TYR A 126 5.69 -15.09 -6.31
N ILE A 127 5.02 -14.72 -7.39
CA ILE A 127 3.57 -14.66 -7.49
C ILE A 127 3.04 -15.95 -8.12
N PRO A 128 2.15 -16.72 -7.45
CA PRO A 128 1.57 -17.91 -8.03
C PRO A 128 0.81 -17.62 -9.33
N LYS A 129 0.99 -18.45 -10.34
CA LYS A 129 0.36 -18.35 -11.67
C LYS A 129 -0.27 -19.71 -12.04
N GLY A 130 -1.31 -19.70 -12.89
CA GLY A 130 -1.90 -20.92 -13.45
C GLY A 130 -2.71 -21.77 -12.45
N PHE A 131 -3.20 -21.18 -11.36
CA PHE A 131 -4.07 -21.86 -10.40
C PHE A 131 -5.56 -21.65 -10.77
N GLU A 132 -6.40 -22.58 -10.35
CA GLU A 132 -7.85 -22.47 -10.52
C GLU A 132 -8.49 -21.75 -9.35
N ILE A 133 -9.44 -20.86 -9.64
CA ILE A 133 -10.25 -20.16 -8.65
C ILE A 133 -11.63 -20.79 -8.62
N PRO A 134 -12.06 -21.43 -7.50
CA PRO A 134 -13.40 -21.99 -7.40
C PRO A 134 -14.47 -20.90 -7.55
N SER A 135 -15.49 -21.16 -8.38
CA SER A 135 -16.56 -20.20 -8.68
C SER A 135 -17.62 -20.09 -7.60
N ASP A 136 -17.57 -20.94 -6.58
CA ASP A 136 -18.51 -20.99 -5.46
C ASP A 136 -17.99 -20.28 -4.19
N LEU A 137 -16.92 -19.47 -4.32
CA LEU A 137 -16.41 -18.59 -3.27
C LEU A 137 -17.23 -17.30 -3.20
N ASP A 138 -17.40 -16.76 -2.00
CA ASP A 138 -18.02 -15.45 -1.80
C ASP A 138 -17.14 -14.31 -2.37
N TYR A 139 -15.81 -14.46 -2.27
CA TYR A 139 -14.78 -13.59 -2.87
C TYR A 139 -13.41 -14.29 -2.85
N LEU A 140 -12.45 -13.71 -3.58
CA LEU A 140 -11.03 -14.04 -3.49
C LEU A 140 -10.25 -12.86 -2.91
N HIS A 141 -9.55 -13.09 -1.79
CA HIS A 141 -8.66 -12.10 -1.18
C HIS A 141 -7.25 -12.20 -1.76
N ILE A 142 -6.69 -11.06 -2.14
CA ILE A 142 -5.32 -10.91 -2.63
C ILE A 142 -4.59 -9.78 -1.92
N THR A 143 -3.27 -9.88 -1.83
CA THR A 143 -2.36 -8.80 -1.43
C THR A 143 -1.52 -8.44 -2.64
N THR A 144 -1.78 -7.29 -3.25
CA THR A 144 -1.22 -6.95 -4.57
C THR A 144 0.26 -6.67 -4.53
N ASN A 145 0.76 -6.09 -3.43
CA ASN A 145 2.19 -5.86 -3.23
C ASN A 145 2.65 -6.32 -1.84
N ASN A 146 3.66 -7.18 -1.82
CA ASN A 146 4.20 -7.78 -0.60
C ASN A 146 5.40 -6.96 -0.09
N THR A 147 5.13 -6.00 0.78
CA THR A 147 6.12 -5.06 1.36
C THR A 147 7.35 -5.73 1.98
N ILE A 148 7.21 -6.97 2.48
CA ILE A 148 8.27 -7.70 3.18
C ILE A 148 9.11 -8.52 2.21
N PHE A 149 8.48 -9.19 1.24
CA PHE A 149 9.14 -10.15 0.36
C PHE A 149 9.49 -9.58 -1.01
N GLY A 150 8.97 -8.40 -1.36
CA GLY A 150 9.34 -7.69 -2.59
C GLY A 150 8.66 -8.20 -3.85
N THR A 151 7.54 -8.93 -3.73
CA THR A 151 6.74 -9.38 -4.88
C THR A 151 5.53 -8.48 -5.10
N GLU A 152 5.13 -8.26 -6.36
CA GLU A 152 3.99 -7.42 -6.74
C GLU A 152 3.23 -8.02 -7.92
N MET A 153 1.89 -7.94 -7.86
CA MET A 153 1.01 -8.25 -8.99
C MET A 153 0.84 -7.01 -9.85
N LEU A 154 1.56 -6.95 -10.96
CA LEU A 154 1.53 -5.79 -11.89
C LEU A 154 0.32 -5.80 -12.85
N TYR A 155 -0.67 -6.60 -12.57
CA TYR A 155 -1.90 -6.78 -13.36
C TYR A 155 -3.11 -6.98 -12.44
N ASP A 156 -4.31 -6.74 -12.95
CA ASP A 156 -5.55 -7.04 -12.26
C ASP A 156 -5.97 -8.47 -12.59
N LEU A 157 -6.03 -9.30 -11.56
CA LEU A 157 -6.34 -10.73 -11.70
C LEU A 157 -7.73 -10.95 -12.30
N ASP A 158 -7.83 -11.85 -13.27
CA ASP A 158 -9.12 -12.34 -13.74
C ASP A 158 -9.65 -13.40 -12.78
N SER A 159 -10.89 -13.21 -12.32
CA SER A 159 -11.52 -14.08 -11.32
C SER A 159 -12.99 -14.28 -11.62
N PRO A 160 -13.52 -15.52 -11.48
CA PRO A 160 -14.96 -15.79 -11.60
C PRO A 160 -15.75 -15.23 -10.40
N VAL A 161 -15.07 -14.80 -9.33
CA VAL A 161 -15.67 -14.24 -8.12
C VAL A 161 -15.08 -12.86 -7.83
N PRO A 162 -15.79 -11.99 -7.10
CA PRO A 162 -15.28 -10.66 -6.77
C PRO A 162 -13.95 -10.70 -6.00
N LEU A 163 -13.06 -9.75 -6.27
CA LEU A 163 -11.80 -9.61 -5.55
C LEU A 163 -11.96 -8.73 -4.29
N VAL A 164 -11.24 -9.09 -3.24
CA VAL A 164 -10.95 -8.24 -2.08
C VAL A 164 -9.45 -8.04 -2.04
N ALA A 165 -8.97 -6.79 -2.09
CA ALA A 165 -7.56 -6.52 -2.26
C ALA A 165 -6.97 -5.65 -1.14
N ASP A 166 -5.86 -6.12 -0.54
CA ASP A 166 -4.94 -5.27 0.21
C ASP A 166 -3.99 -4.59 -0.78
N MET A 167 -4.19 -3.29 -0.98
CA MET A 167 -3.35 -2.44 -1.81
C MET A 167 -2.57 -1.41 -0.97
N SER A 168 -2.34 -1.69 0.31
CA SER A 168 -1.70 -0.72 1.22
C SER A 168 -0.37 -0.18 0.71
N SER A 169 0.40 -0.98 -0.02
CA SER A 169 1.75 -0.59 -0.45
C SER A 169 1.88 -0.22 -1.93
N ASP A 170 0.82 -0.38 -2.72
CA ASP A 170 0.85 -0.08 -4.16
C ASP A 170 -0.36 0.72 -4.67
N ILE A 171 -1.30 1.11 -3.79
CA ILE A 171 -2.41 1.97 -4.20
C ILE A 171 -1.88 3.27 -4.85
N PHE A 172 -2.53 3.72 -5.92
CA PHE A 172 -2.14 4.87 -6.75
C PHE A 172 -0.77 4.73 -7.48
N SER A 173 -0.18 3.53 -7.53
CA SER A 173 1.11 3.31 -8.21
C SER A 173 0.97 2.99 -9.70
N ARG A 174 -0.18 2.48 -10.12
CA ARG A 174 -0.56 2.10 -11.48
C ARG A 174 -2.07 2.25 -11.73
N PRO A 175 -2.53 2.29 -12.98
CA PRO A 175 -3.96 2.16 -13.32
C PRO A 175 -4.53 0.81 -12.83
N LEU A 176 -5.81 0.83 -12.44
CA LEU A 176 -6.56 -0.33 -11.94
C LEU A 176 -7.90 -0.43 -12.65
N ASP A 177 -8.38 -1.65 -12.88
CA ASP A 177 -9.79 -1.89 -13.22
C ASP A 177 -10.58 -2.15 -11.92
N ILE A 178 -11.12 -1.08 -11.36
CA ILE A 178 -11.87 -1.12 -10.10
C ILE A 178 -13.09 -2.06 -10.17
N SER A 179 -13.65 -2.30 -11.37
CA SER A 179 -14.85 -3.14 -11.55
C SER A 179 -14.64 -4.60 -11.14
N LYS A 180 -13.39 -5.07 -11.10
CA LYS A 180 -13.04 -6.44 -10.67
C LYS A 180 -13.13 -6.65 -9.15
N TYR A 181 -13.18 -5.58 -8.37
CA TYR A 181 -13.08 -5.65 -6.92
C TYR A 181 -14.42 -5.40 -6.22
N ALA A 182 -14.73 -6.21 -5.21
CA ALA A 182 -15.78 -5.91 -4.26
C ALA A 182 -15.31 -4.91 -3.20
N VAL A 183 -14.06 -5.08 -2.75
CA VAL A 183 -13.42 -4.17 -1.79
C VAL A 183 -11.94 -4.03 -2.14
N ILE A 184 -11.46 -2.80 -2.16
CA ILE A 184 -10.03 -2.45 -2.08
C ILE A 184 -9.82 -1.72 -0.77
N TYR A 185 -8.78 -2.06 -0.02
CA TYR A 185 -8.39 -1.28 1.14
C TYR A 185 -6.89 -0.98 1.14
N ALA A 186 -6.53 0.15 1.73
CA ALA A 186 -5.16 0.61 1.80
C ALA A 186 -4.89 1.37 3.10
N GLY A 187 -3.99 0.86 3.93
CA GLY A 187 -3.43 1.61 5.05
C GLY A 187 -2.60 2.77 4.51
N ALA A 188 -2.95 3.99 4.92
CA ALA A 188 -2.40 5.20 4.29
C ALA A 188 -0.90 5.43 4.50
N GLN A 189 -0.31 4.88 5.57
CA GLN A 189 1.06 5.16 6.03
C GLN A 189 2.18 4.74 5.07
N LYS A 190 1.84 4.21 3.91
CA LYS A 190 2.81 3.80 2.88
C LYS A 190 2.80 4.78 1.71
N ASN A 191 1.71 4.85 0.95
CA ASN A 191 1.68 5.57 -0.32
C ASN A 191 0.73 6.79 -0.35
N LEU A 192 0.00 7.08 0.73
CA LEU A 192 -1.06 8.08 0.71
C LEU A 192 -0.93 9.18 1.78
N ALA A 193 -0.71 8.83 3.06
CA ALA A 193 -0.78 9.77 4.18
C ALA A 193 0.05 9.28 5.37
N PRO A 194 0.16 10.03 6.47
CA PRO A 194 0.66 9.48 7.73
C PRO A 194 -0.27 8.38 8.26
N ALA A 195 0.22 7.59 9.22
CA ALA A 195 -0.58 6.58 9.91
C ALA A 195 -1.83 7.20 10.56
N GLY A 196 -2.92 6.41 10.65
CA GLY A 196 -4.15 6.80 11.33
C GLY A 196 -5.40 6.72 10.46
N VAL A 197 -5.27 6.70 9.14
CA VAL A 197 -6.38 6.53 8.21
C VAL A 197 -6.18 5.31 7.31
N THR A 198 -7.27 4.67 6.94
CA THR A 198 -7.35 3.59 5.96
C THR A 198 -8.35 3.98 4.89
N MET A 199 -7.90 4.06 3.65
CA MET A 199 -8.81 4.25 2.53
C MET A 199 -9.45 2.91 2.15
N VAL A 200 -10.75 2.92 1.90
CA VAL A 200 -11.50 1.74 1.42
C VAL A 200 -12.34 2.15 0.22
N ILE A 201 -12.29 1.37 -0.85
CA ILE A 201 -13.22 1.46 -1.98
C ILE A 201 -14.10 0.23 -1.90
N VAL A 202 -15.41 0.41 -1.83
CA VAL A 202 -16.35 -0.69 -1.63
C VAL A 202 -17.48 -0.64 -2.65
N ARG A 203 -17.77 -1.78 -3.26
CA ARG A 203 -18.90 -1.95 -4.17
C ARG A 203 -20.19 -2.16 -3.37
N LYS A 204 -21.17 -1.27 -3.56
CA LYS A 204 -22.42 -1.24 -2.75
C LYS A 204 -23.22 -2.53 -2.89
N ASP A 205 -23.33 -3.06 -4.08
CA ASP A 205 -24.11 -4.28 -4.33
C ASP A 205 -23.49 -5.56 -3.76
N ALA A 206 -22.24 -5.52 -3.31
CA ALA A 206 -21.60 -6.62 -2.61
C ALA A 206 -22.05 -6.75 -1.15
N LEU A 207 -22.61 -5.69 -0.57
CA LEU A 207 -22.99 -5.63 0.84
C LEU A 207 -24.38 -6.24 1.12
N GLY A 208 -24.63 -6.63 2.38
CA GLY A 208 -25.94 -7.10 2.86
C GLY A 208 -26.32 -8.51 2.40
N LYS A 209 -25.44 -9.26 1.76
CA LYS A 209 -25.75 -10.58 1.18
C LYS A 209 -25.48 -11.76 2.12
N ASN A 210 -24.75 -11.54 3.20
CA ASN A 210 -24.32 -12.61 4.12
C ASN A 210 -25.34 -12.92 5.24
N GLY A 211 -26.39 -12.10 5.39
CA GLY A 211 -27.41 -12.28 6.40
C GLY A 211 -26.96 -12.09 7.85
N ARG A 212 -25.76 -11.54 8.07
CA ARG A 212 -25.19 -11.31 9.39
C ARG A 212 -25.65 -9.99 10.00
N SER A 213 -25.86 -9.98 11.31
CA SER A 213 -25.89 -8.74 12.08
C SER A 213 -24.47 -8.24 12.28
N ILE A 214 -24.19 -7.03 11.80
CA ILE A 214 -22.84 -6.45 11.80
C ILE A 214 -22.80 -5.31 12.81
N PRO A 215 -21.85 -5.30 13.76
CA PRO A 215 -21.69 -4.16 14.68
C PRO A 215 -21.43 -2.87 13.93
N THR A 216 -22.04 -1.78 14.38
CA THR A 216 -22.12 -0.49 13.67
C THR A 216 -20.77 0.01 13.14
N MET A 217 -19.71 -0.02 13.97
CA MET A 217 -18.40 0.52 13.62
C MET A 217 -17.62 -0.29 12.59
N ILE A 218 -17.99 -1.54 12.35
CA ILE A 218 -17.33 -2.40 11.35
C ILE A 218 -18.25 -2.73 10.18
N ASN A 219 -19.40 -2.05 10.09
CA ASN A 219 -20.34 -2.17 8.99
C ASN A 219 -20.04 -1.10 7.93
N TYR A 220 -19.61 -1.51 6.73
CA TYR A 220 -19.36 -0.58 5.64
C TYR A 220 -20.58 0.29 5.30
N GLN A 221 -21.79 -0.28 5.35
CA GLN A 221 -23.02 0.46 5.06
C GLN A 221 -23.20 1.67 5.98
N THR A 222 -22.87 1.54 7.28
CA THR A 222 -22.90 2.66 8.22
C THR A 222 -21.99 3.81 7.80
N HIS A 223 -20.77 3.47 7.36
CA HIS A 223 -19.79 4.46 6.93
C HIS A 223 -20.14 5.09 5.58
N ILE A 224 -20.78 4.34 4.67
CA ILE A 224 -21.35 4.86 3.42
C ILE A 224 -22.40 5.91 3.71
N GLU A 225 -23.41 5.58 4.53
CA GLU A 225 -24.53 6.47 4.88
C GLU A 225 -24.09 7.73 5.63
N LYS A 226 -22.93 7.72 6.25
CA LYS A 226 -22.36 8.82 7.04
C LYS A 226 -21.10 9.41 6.42
N GLU A 227 -20.80 9.09 5.17
CA GLU A 227 -19.70 9.68 4.40
C GLU A 227 -18.38 9.64 5.18
N SER A 228 -18.07 8.49 5.82
CA SER A 228 -16.92 8.25 6.69
C SER A 228 -16.93 9.03 8.02
N MET A 229 -17.96 9.77 8.32
CA MET A 229 -18.06 10.64 9.51
C MET A 229 -19.15 10.18 10.50
N PHE A 230 -19.39 8.87 10.59
CA PHE A 230 -20.26 8.32 11.63
C PHE A 230 -19.73 8.67 13.03
N ASN A 231 -18.45 8.46 13.26
CA ASN A 231 -17.70 8.94 14.40
C ASN A 231 -16.65 9.96 13.93
N THR A 232 -15.94 10.60 14.84
CA THR A 232 -14.87 11.55 14.50
C THR A 232 -13.77 10.86 13.70
N PRO A 233 -13.53 11.26 12.44
CA PRO A 233 -12.46 10.71 11.63
C PRO A 233 -11.09 11.21 12.10
N PRO A 234 -9.97 10.60 11.66
CA PRO A 234 -8.64 11.10 11.93
C PRO A 234 -8.36 12.33 11.04
N CYS A 235 -8.81 13.52 11.49
CA CYS A 235 -8.85 14.74 10.67
C CYS A 235 -7.52 15.11 10.02
N LEU A 236 -6.41 15.10 10.78
CA LEU A 236 -5.08 15.43 10.26
C LEU A 236 -4.60 14.44 9.19
N PRO A 237 -4.66 13.10 9.39
CA PRO A 237 -4.34 12.14 8.33
C PRO A 237 -5.23 12.23 7.09
N VAL A 238 -6.52 12.54 7.22
CA VAL A 238 -7.42 12.73 6.07
C VAL A 238 -7.03 13.99 5.30
N PHE A 239 -6.72 15.10 6.00
CA PHE A 239 -6.22 16.31 5.36
C PHE A 239 -4.91 16.05 4.61
N ALA A 240 -3.96 15.35 5.23
CA ALA A 240 -2.70 14.98 4.57
C ALA A 240 -2.92 14.06 3.35
N ALA A 241 -3.90 13.13 3.42
CA ALA A 241 -4.29 12.31 2.28
C ALA A 241 -4.80 13.17 1.12
N LEU A 242 -5.67 14.15 1.41
CA LEU A 242 -6.12 15.12 0.40
C LEU A 242 -4.93 15.83 -0.27
N GLN A 243 -3.95 16.31 0.51
CA GLN A 243 -2.80 17.01 -0.06
C GLN A 243 -1.94 16.09 -0.95
N THR A 244 -1.80 14.82 -0.59
CA THR A 244 -1.10 13.84 -1.41
C THR A 244 -1.85 13.55 -2.72
N LEU A 245 -3.17 13.47 -2.68
CA LEU A 245 -4.01 13.28 -3.88
C LEU A 245 -3.95 14.48 -4.82
N ILE A 246 -3.96 15.71 -4.26
CA ILE A 246 -3.75 16.95 -5.04
C ILE A 246 -2.37 16.91 -5.71
N TRP A 247 -1.33 16.63 -4.93
CA TRP A 247 0.03 16.50 -5.47
C TRP A 247 0.11 15.45 -6.59
N LEU A 248 -0.53 14.29 -6.42
CA LEU A 248 -0.55 13.24 -7.45
C LEU A 248 -1.22 13.71 -8.73
N LYS A 249 -2.37 14.38 -8.62
CA LYS A 249 -3.09 14.96 -9.76
C LYS A 249 -2.25 16.00 -10.50
N GLU A 250 -1.65 16.93 -9.79
CA GLU A 250 -0.80 17.98 -10.34
C GLU A 250 0.49 17.45 -10.99
N ASN A 251 0.95 16.26 -10.58
CA ASN A 251 2.10 15.58 -11.17
C ASN A 251 1.76 14.65 -12.35
N GLY A 252 0.57 14.79 -12.94
CA GLY A 252 0.13 14.07 -14.13
C GLY A 252 -0.68 12.81 -13.85
N GLY A 253 -1.13 12.63 -12.61
CA GLY A 253 -1.99 11.52 -12.21
C GLY A 253 -1.30 10.15 -12.22
N ILE A 254 -2.10 9.09 -12.20
CA ILE A 254 -1.59 7.72 -12.01
C ILE A 254 -0.71 7.24 -13.16
N LYS A 255 -1.05 7.55 -14.42
CA LYS A 255 -0.24 7.11 -15.57
C LYS A 255 1.18 7.70 -15.56
N ALA A 256 1.31 8.98 -15.21
CA ALA A 256 2.61 9.62 -15.06
C ALA A 256 3.37 9.08 -13.86
N MET A 257 2.66 8.76 -12.77
CA MET A 257 3.25 8.15 -11.58
C MET A 257 3.75 6.74 -11.86
N GLU A 258 3.00 5.91 -12.58
CA GLU A 258 3.45 4.59 -13.00
C GLU A 258 4.76 4.66 -13.80
N ALA A 259 4.86 5.57 -14.76
CA ALA A 259 6.09 5.76 -15.53
C ALA A 259 7.28 6.13 -14.63
N LYS A 260 7.09 7.00 -13.63
CA LYS A 260 8.11 7.35 -12.62
C LYS A 260 8.49 6.14 -11.77
N ASN A 261 7.52 5.33 -11.35
CA ASN A 261 7.76 4.13 -10.55
C ASN A 261 8.54 3.07 -11.32
N ILE A 262 8.19 2.85 -12.60
CA ILE A 262 8.95 1.96 -13.50
C ILE A 262 10.39 2.42 -13.62
N ALA A 263 10.62 3.71 -13.85
CA ALA A 263 11.98 4.26 -13.99
C ALA A 263 12.82 4.08 -12.70
N LYS A 264 12.22 4.33 -11.52
CA LYS A 264 12.88 4.14 -10.22
C LYS A 264 13.24 2.66 -9.97
N ALA A 265 12.28 1.76 -10.18
CA ALA A 265 12.47 0.33 -10.00
C ALA A 265 13.53 -0.21 -10.96
N LYS A 266 13.42 0.16 -12.24
CA LYS A 266 14.41 -0.23 -13.25
C LYS A 266 15.84 0.21 -12.88
N LEU A 267 16.00 1.47 -12.46
CA LEU A 267 17.31 2.02 -12.06
C LEU A 267 17.98 1.17 -10.95
N LEU A 268 17.20 0.75 -9.96
CA LEU A 268 17.70 -0.01 -8.82
C LEU A 268 17.90 -1.50 -9.18
N TYR A 269 16.95 -2.13 -9.88
CA TYR A 269 17.10 -3.53 -10.27
C TYR A 269 18.19 -3.75 -11.29
N ASP A 270 18.40 -2.84 -12.26
CA ASP A 270 19.52 -2.91 -13.20
C ASP A 270 20.87 -2.94 -12.46
N GLU A 271 20.99 -2.18 -11.37
CA GLU A 271 22.19 -2.20 -10.54
C GLU A 271 22.32 -3.48 -9.72
N ILE A 272 21.24 -3.96 -9.09
CA ILE A 272 21.26 -5.21 -8.31
C ILE A 272 21.66 -6.38 -9.22
N ASP A 273 21.10 -6.45 -10.44
CA ASP A 273 21.35 -7.56 -11.37
C ASP A 273 22.76 -7.50 -12.00
N ARG A 274 23.36 -6.30 -12.10
CA ARG A 274 24.74 -6.10 -12.60
C ARG A 274 25.80 -6.35 -11.53
N ASN A 275 25.51 -5.95 -10.30
CA ASN A 275 26.48 -5.84 -9.21
C ASN A 275 26.87 -7.21 -8.66
N SER A 276 28.17 -7.48 -8.51
CA SER A 276 28.67 -8.77 -8.02
C SER A 276 28.42 -9.01 -6.52
N MET A 277 28.14 -7.93 -5.77
CA MET A 277 27.96 -7.99 -4.31
C MET A 277 26.51 -8.24 -3.89
N PHE A 278 25.53 -7.97 -4.76
CA PHE A 278 24.11 -8.01 -4.42
C PHE A 278 23.30 -8.92 -5.34
N GLN A 279 22.20 -9.47 -4.82
CA GLN A 279 21.22 -10.20 -5.59
C GLN A 279 19.79 -9.92 -5.10
N SER A 280 18.83 -9.89 -6.04
CA SER A 280 17.42 -9.76 -5.69
C SER A 280 16.93 -11.01 -4.95
N THR A 281 16.06 -10.82 -3.95
CA THR A 281 15.36 -11.93 -3.28
C THR A 281 14.23 -12.49 -4.14
N VAL A 282 13.78 -11.75 -5.16
CA VAL A 282 12.76 -12.16 -6.13
C VAL A 282 13.42 -12.49 -7.46
N PRO A 283 13.55 -13.79 -7.80
CA PRO A 283 14.30 -14.23 -8.98
C PRO A 283 13.65 -13.82 -10.30
N ASP A 284 12.31 -13.99 -10.43
CA ASP A 284 11.58 -13.64 -11.65
C ASP A 284 11.36 -12.13 -11.72
N PRO A 285 11.94 -11.41 -12.71
CA PRO A 285 11.71 -9.97 -12.88
C PRO A 285 10.21 -9.60 -13.03
N ALA A 286 9.38 -10.50 -13.56
CA ALA A 286 7.95 -10.26 -13.73
C ALA A 286 7.16 -10.20 -12.41
N ASP A 287 7.73 -10.71 -11.32
CA ASP A 287 7.12 -10.73 -10.00
C ASP A 287 7.71 -9.67 -9.06
N ARG A 288 8.73 -8.92 -9.50
CA ARG A 288 9.45 -7.91 -8.70
C ARG A 288 8.60 -6.68 -8.41
N SER A 289 8.59 -6.27 -7.15
CA SER A 289 7.90 -5.06 -6.71
C SER A 289 8.55 -3.78 -7.26
N ARG A 290 7.70 -2.87 -7.75
CA ARG A 290 8.09 -1.49 -8.10
C ARG A 290 8.04 -0.55 -6.88
N MET A 291 7.51 -1.04 -5.73
CA MET A 291 7.34 -0.27 -4.50
C MET A 291 8.34 -0.66 -3.41
N ASN A 292 8.67 -1.95 -3.27
CA ASN A 292 9.53 -2.47 -2.21
C ASN A 292 10.56 -3.42 -2.82
N VAL A 293 11.72 -2.87 -3.15
CA VAL A 293 12.84 -3.65 -3.71
C VAL A 293 13.58 -4.34 -2.59
N THR A 294 13.60 -5.67 -2.59
CA THR A 294 14.31 -6.50 -1.60
C THR A 294 15.52 -7.17 -2.23
N PHE A 295 16.65 -7.11 -1.53
CA PHE A 295 17.90 -7.68 -2.02
C PHE A 295 18.81 -8.09 -0.84
N VAL A 296 19.74 -8.99 -1.10
CA VAL A 296 20.69 -9.52 -0.12
C VAL A 296 22.10 -9.48 -0.72
N MET A 297 23.10 -9.70 0.10
CA MET A 297 24.46 -9.96 -0.39
C MET A 297 24.50 -11.25 -1.21
N THR A 298 25.33 -11.32 -2.23
CA THR A 298 25.57 -12.58 -2.96
C THR A 298 26.24 -13.62 -2.06
N PRO A 299 26.07 -14.93 -2.35
CA PRO A 299 26.68 -16.01 -1.58
C PRO A 299 28.20 -15.83 -1.41
N GLY A 300 28.66 -15.91 -0.17
CA GLY A 300 30.07 -15.69 0.22
C GLY A 300 30.37 -14.27 0.68
N ASN A 301 29.51 -13.30 0.39
CA ASN A 301 29.67 -11.89 0.76
C ASN A 301 28.79 -11.45 1.95
N GLU A 302 28.04 -12.38 2.58
CA GLU A 302 27.09 -12.07 3.67
C GLU A 302 27.77 -11.37 4.85
N HIS A 303 29.04 -11.63 5.08
CA HIS A 303 29.83 -11.01 6.16
C HIS A 303 30.01 -9.48 5.97
N LEU A 304 29.82 -8.97 4.75
CA LEU A 304 29.95 -7.55 4.39
C LEU A 304 28.64 -6.74 4.58
N GLU A 305 27.54 -7.37 4.99
CA GLU A 305 26.25 -6.72 5.14
C GLU A 305 26.33 -5.47 6.05
N LYS A 306 27.04 -5.58 7.19
CA LYS A 306 27.21 -4.46 8.13
C LYS A 306 28.06 -3.32 7.56
N ASP A 307 29.05 -3.64 6.74
CA ASP A 307 29.89 -2.64 6.12
C ASP A 307 29.12 -1.83 5.09
N PHE A 308 28.28 -2.49 4.29
CA PHE A 308 27.36 -1.79 3.39
C PHE A 308 26.32 -0.94 4.15
N GLN A 309 25.74 -1.43 5.25
CA GLN A 309 24.83 -0.64 6.10
C GLN A 309 25.53 0.61 6.64
N THR A 310 26.79 0.51 7.05
CA THR A 310 27.59 1.65 7.53
C THR A 310 27.79 2.67 6.42
N MET A 311 28.23 2.24 5.24
CA MET A 311 28.43 3.11 4.09
C MET A 311 27.12 3.78 3.63
N ALA A 312 26.02 3.05 3.63
CA ALA A 312 24.71 3.59 3.31
C ALA A 312 24.31 4.71 4.30
N LYS A 313 24.53 4.51 5.60
CA LYS A 313 24.26 5.52 6.63
C LYS A 313 25.13 6.76 6.46
N GLU A 314 26.41 6.61 6.11
CA GLU A 314 27.33 7.71 5.80
C GLU A 314 26.84 8.54 4.60
N ASN A 315 26.20 7.89 3.61
CA ASN A 315 25.57 8.52 2.46
C ASN A 315 24.14 9.02 2.73
N ASN A 316 23.71 9.12 4.01
CA ASN A 316 22.39 9.59 4.45
C ASN A 316 21.21 8.71 3.97
N LEU A 317 21.45 7.45 3.60
CA LEU A 317 20.39 6.48 3.31
C LEU A 317 19.88 5.94 4.64
N VAL A 318 18.56 6.01 4.87
CA VAL A 318 17.92 5.52 6.10
C VAL A 318 16.77 4.57 5.79
N GLY A 319 16.61 3.53 6.62
CA GLY A 319 15.52 2.56 6.50
C GLY A 319 15.71 1.54 5.37
N ILE A 320 16.96 1.26 4.97
CA ILE A 320 17.28 0.25 3.96
C ILE A 320 17.46 -1.15 4.54
N GLU A 321 17.49 -1.30 5.86
CA GLU A 321 17.59 -2.61 6.50
C GLU A 321 16.39 -3.49 6.14
N GLY A 322 16.66 -4.75 5.79
CA GLY A 322 15.64 -5.73 5.45
C GLY A 322 14.76 -6.12 6.66
N HIS A 323 13.59 -6.67 6.36
CA HIS A 323 12.74 -7.19 7.42
C HIS A 323 13.37 -8.47 8.01
N ARG A 324 13.23 -8.67 9.34
CA ARG A 324 13.80 -9.83 10.05
C ARG A 324 13.45 -11.21 9.47
N SER A 325 12.34 -11.30 8.71
CA SER A 325 11.92 -12.54 8.05
C SER A 325 12.66 -12.84 6.75
N VAL A 326 13.34 -11.85 6.16
CA VAL A 326 14.06 -11.96 4.88
C VAL A 326 15.56 -11.73 5.09
N GLY A 327 15.91 -10.81 5.98
CA GLY A 327 17.29 -10.33 6.15
C GLY A 327 17.68 -9.30 5.08
N GLY A 328 18.95 -9.06 4.93
CA GLY A 328 19.53 -8.19 3.92
C GLY A 328 18.96 -6.78 3.92
N PHE A 329 18.46 -6.34 2.77
CA PHE A 329 18.06 -4.95 2.53
C PHE A 329 16.68 -4.85 1.90
N ARG A 330 16.01 -3.71 2.16
CA ARG A 330 14.76 -3.34 1.51
C ARG A 330 14.72 -1.84 1.24
N ALA A 331 14.71 -1.47 -0.02
CA ALA A 331 14.47 -0.10 -0.44
C ALA A 331 13.00 0.11 -0.78
N SER A 332 12.26 0.85 0.07
CA SER A 332 10.88 1.24 -0.22
C SER A 332 10.89 2.52 -1.05
N ILE A 333 10.52 2.41 -2.32
CA ILE A 333 10.61 3.47 -3.33
C ILE A 333 9.22 3.95 -3.80
N TYR A 334 8.31 4.14 -2.84
CA TYR A 334 6.92 4.56 -3.08
C TYR A 334 6.79 5.80 -3.99
N ASN A 335 5.56 6.18 -4.32
CA ASN A 335 5.26 7.29 -5.24
C ASN A 335 6.04 8.58 -4.93
N ALA A 336 6.14 8.93 -3.64
CA ALA A 336 6.81 10.15 -3.20
C ALA A 336 8.34 10.10 -3.23
N MET A 337 8.95 8.92 -3.49
CA MET A 337 10.40 8.77 -3.54
C MET A 337 10.97 9.46 -4.78
N PRO A 338 11.87 10.46 -4.63
CA PRO A 338 12.57 11.06 -5.76
C PRO A 338 13.52 10.04 -6.40
N ILE A 339 13.61 10.05 -7.74
CA ILE A 339 14.54 9.18 -8.47
C ILE A 339 16.01 9.47 -8.10
N GLU A 340 16.31 10.70 -7.73
CA GLU A 340 17.64 11.14 -7.27
C GLU A 340 18.04 10.40 -5.99
N SER A 341 17.10 10.10 -5.10
CA SER A 341 17.37 9.31 -3.89
C SER A 341 17.70 7.86 -4.23
N VAL A 342 17.01 7.30 -5.22
CA VAL A 342 17.33 5.95 -5.73
C VAL A 342 18.72 5.95 -6.40
N ALA A 343 19.05 7.00 -7.14
CA ALA A 343 20.37 7.14 -7.77
C ALA A 343 21.51 7.21 -6.73
N VAL A 344 21.29 7.85 -5.58
CA VAL A 344 22.29 7.84 -4.48
C VAL A 344 22.47 6.44 -3.93
N LEU A 345 21.41 5.64 -3.76
CA LEU A 345 21.55 4.23 -3.34
C LEU A 345 22.33 3.43 -4.37
N VAL A 346 21.99 3.57 -5.65
CA VAL A 346 22.70 2.89 -6.76
C VAL A 346 24.18 3.27 -6.78
N GLN A 347 24.52 4.56 -6.62
CA GLN A 347 25.91 4.99 -6.56
C GLN A 347 26.63 4.41 -5.34
N THR A 348 25.96 4.36 -4.18
CA THR A 348 26.52 3.72 -2.97
C THR A 348 26.82 2.24 -3.19
N MET A 349 25.94 1.51 -3.92
CA MET A 349 26.18 0.10 -4.25
C MET A 349 27.40 -0.07 -5.17
N LYS A 350 27.56 0.80 -6.18
CA LYS A 350 28.73 0.80 -7.08
C LYS A 350 30.04 1.10 -6.34
N ASP A 351 30.00 2.13 -5.48
CA ASP A 351 31.17 2.53 -4.70
C ASP A 351 31.55 1.46 -3.67
N PHE A 352 30.57 0.71 -3.17
CA PHE A 352 30.82 -0.42 -2.28
C PHE A 352 31.50 -1.56 -3.03
N GLU A 353 30.97 -1.97 -4.19
CA GLU A 353 31.57 -2.99 -5.04
C GLU A 353 33.03 -2.64 -5.41
N ALA A 354 33.30 -1.38 -5.77
CA ALA A 354 34.63 -0.93 -6.17
C ALA A 354 35.67 -0.96 -5.03
N LYS A 355 35.24 -1.10 -3.77
CA LYS A 355 36.13 -1.17 -2.60
C LYS A 355 36.47 -2.60 -2.17
N GLN A 356 35.76 -3.59 -2.70
CA GLN A 356 35.97 -5.00 -2.41
C GLN A 356 36.91 -5.65 -3.44
#